data_18fa3eae15c29f158ff3d9de51aaebe5
#
_entry.id   18fa3eae15c29f158ff3d9de51aaebe5
#
_cell.length_a   1.000
_cell.length_b   1.000
_cell.length_c   1.000
_cell.angle_alpha   90.00
_cell.angle_beta   90.00
_cell.angle_gamma   90.00
#
_symmetry.space_group_name_H-M   'P 1'
#
loop_
_entity.id
_entity.type
_entity.pdbx_description
1 polymer ?
#
loop_
_entity_poly.entity_id
_entity_poly.type
_entity_poly.pdbx_seq_one_letter_code
_entity_poly.pdbx_strand_id
1 'polypeptide(L)'
;GFVGGVIAKDGGSGFLGALLAGFIAGYLVVGLKKIFDKLPDSLEGLKPVLLYPFFGILLIGAILIFIVNPPVAALNGGITNLLNSMGSTSKVLLGLVLGGMMAIDMGGPFNKAAYVFGTASLATGNNDIMAAVMIGGMVPPLAIALATTFFKNKFTSRERQSGITNYIMGISFITEGAIPFAAADPLRVIPSCVIGSAVAGGLSMFFGCQTLAPHGGLFVVPV
;
A
#
# COMPACT_ATOMS: atom_id res chain seq x y z
N GLY A 1 13.04 -12.91 6.32
CA GLY A 1 12.12 -11.77 6.27
C GLY A 1 12.46 -10.71 7.31
N PHE A 2 12.44 -11.04 8.60
CA PHE A 2 12.71 -10.07 9.68
C PHE A 2 14.10 -9.41 9.56
N VAL A 3 15.14 -10.22 9.39
CA VAL A 3 16.52 -9.73 9.21
C VAL A 3 16.61 -8.82 7.98
N GLY A 4 15.97 -9.21 6.88
CA GLY A 4 15.90 -8.38 5.69
C GLY A 4 15.21 -7.04 5.94
N GLY A 5 14.14 -7.02 6.73
CA GLY A 5 13.46 -5.78 7.12
C GLY A 5 14.34 -4.83 7.94
N VAL A 6 15.14 -5.35 8.87
CA VAL A 6 16.10 -4.55 9.65
C VAL A 6 17.17 -3.94 8.75
N ILE A 7 17.78 -4.76 7.88
CA ILE A 7 18.82 -4.29 6.93
C ILE A 7 18.24 -3.24 5.97
N ALA A 8 17.01 -3.40 5.52
CA ALA A 8 16.34 -2.42 4.66
C ALA A 8 16.16 -1.08 5.37
N LYS A 9 15.76 -1.08 6.65
CA LYS A 9 15.63 0.14 7.46
C LYS A 9 16.95 0.88 7.59
N ASP A 10 18.00 0.19 8.01
CA ASP A 10 19.32 0.79 8.25
C ASP A 10 20.00 1.21 6.94
N GLY A 11 19.73 0.51 5.84
CA GLY A 11 20.25 0.81 4.50
C GLY A 11 19.50 1.90 3.74
N GLY A 12 18.52 2.58 4.37
CA GLY A 12 17.77 3.68 3.75
C GLY A 12 16.72 3.24 2.72
N SER A 13 16.53 1.95 2.48
CA SER A 13 15.50 1.43 1.57
C SER A 13 14.12 1.31 2.24
N GLY A 14 14.06 1.37 3.59
CA GLY A 14 12.86 1.46 4.37
C GLY A 14 11.80 0.38 4.06
N PHE A 15 10.54 0.80 3.96
CA PHE A 15 9.40 -0.08 3.70
C PHE A 15 9.50 -0.84 2.37
N LEU A 16 9.92 -0.16 1.29
CA LEU A 16 10.05 -0.79 -0.04
C LEU A 16 11.13 -1.87 -0.02
N GLY A 17 12.27 -1.61 0.61
CA GLY A 17 13.32 -2.61 0.78
C GLY A 17 12.85 -3.81 1.61
N ALA A 18 12.09 -3.58 2.68
CA ALA A 18 11.53 -4.65 3.51
C ALA A 18 10.52 -5.52 2.74
N LEU A 19 9.67 -4.91 1.91
CA LEU A 19 8.73 -5.60 1.03
C LEU A 19 9.47 -6.50 0.03
N LEU A 20 10.46 -5.95 -0.66
CA LEU A 20 11.31 -6.71 -1.59
C LEU A 20 12.07 -7.84 -0.88
N ALA A 21 12.57 -7.58 0.33
CA ALA A 21 13.22 -8.59 1.15
C ALA A 21 12.33 -9.80 1.44
N GLY A 22 11.03 -9.58 1.68
CA GLY A 22 10.06 -10.66 1.89
C GLY A 22 9.94 -11.57 0.67
N PHE A 23 9.78 -10.99 -0.52
CA PHE A 23 9.71 -11.75 -1.77
C PHE A 23 11.02 -12.47 -2.08
N ILE A 24 12.15 -11.77 -2.00
CA ILE A 24 13.48 -12.36 -2.28
C ILE A 24 13.76 -13.50 -1.32
N ALA A 25 13.44 -13.36 -0.03
CA ALA A 25 13.65 -14.43 0.96
C ALA A 25 12.84 -15.69 0.61
N GLY A 26 11.60 -15.54 0.13
CA GLY A 26 10.78 -16.67 -0.31
C GLY A 26 11.44 -17.45 -1.46
N TYR A 27 11.83 -16.75 -2.53
CA TYR A 27 12.51 -17.39 -3.67
C TYR A 27 13.88 -17.97 -3.30
N LEU A 28 14.61 -17.28 -2.44
CA LEU A 28 15.92 -17.73 -1.96
C LEU A 28 15.80 -19.07 -1.20
N VAL A 29 14.81 -19.19 -0.31
CA VAL A 29 14.58 -20.47 0.42
C VAL A 29 14.22 -21.60 -0.54
N VAL A 30 13.40 -21.33 -1.56
CA VAL A 30 13.08 -22.34 -2.61
C VAL A 30 14.34 -22.76 -3.36
N GLY A 31 15.23 -21.81 -3.69
CA GLY A 31 16.51 -22.10 -4.33
C GLY A 31 17.44 -22.92 -3.44
N LEU A 32 17.60 -22.52 -2.17
CA LEU A 32 18.39 -23.26 -1.20
C LEU A 32 17.88 -24.70 -0.99
N LYS A 33 16.55 -24.88 -0.96
CA LYS A 33 15.95 -26.19 -0.87
C LYS A 33 16.42 -27.09 -2.01
N LYS A 34 16.32 -26.64 -3.26
CA LYS A 34 16.77 -27.39 -4.44
C LYS A 34 18.26 -27.77 -4.39
N ILE A 35 19.09 -26.92 -3.77
CA ILE A 35 20.51 -27.18 -3.61
C ILE A 35 20.75 -28.23 -2.52
N PHE A 36 20.12 -28.06 -1.37
CA PHE A 36 20.33 -28.93 -0.20
C PHE A 36 19.59 -30.27 -0.29
N ASP A 37 18.58 -30.40 -1.15
CA ASP A 37 17.95 -31.69 -1.43
C ASP A 37 18.91 -32.70 -2.09
N LYS A 38 20.05 -32.23 -2.65
CA LYS A 38 21.10 -33.07 -3.20
C LYS A 38 22.11 -33.58 -2.16
N LEU A 39 22.01 -33.13 -0.91
CA LEU A 39 22.89 -33.59 0.15
C LEU A 39 22.48 -34.98 0.66
N PRO A 40 23.45 -35.77 1.14
CA PRO A 40 23.19 -37.12 1.70
C PRO A 40 22.16 -37.08 2.85
N ASP A 41 21.38 -38.14 2.99
CA ASP A 41 20.35 -38.30 4.03
C ASP A 41 20.91 -38.13 5.47
N SER A 42 22.21 -38.45 5.67
CA SER A 42 22.89 -38.25 6.96
C SER A 42 22.92 -36.81 7.42
N LEU A 43 22.73 -35.84 6.51
CA LEU A 43 22.70 -34.40 6.82
C LEU A 43 21.27 -33.80 6.87
N GLU A 44 20.23 -34.65 6.75
CA GLU A 44 18.83 -34.19 6.70
C GLU A 44 18.46 -33.31 7.89
N GLY A 45 18.82 -33.74 9.12
CA GLY A 45 18.55 -32.98 10.34
C GLY A 45 19.31 -31.65 10.44
N LEU A 46 20.41 -31.50 9.70
CA LEU A 46 21.22 -30.28 9.73
C LEU A 46 20.63 -29.17 8.84
N LYS A 47 19.85 -29.53 7.82
CA LYS A 47 19.26 -28.59 6.85
C LYS A 47 18.41 -27.51 7.55
N PRO A 48 17.37 -27.84 8.36
CA PRO A 48 16.50 -26.83 8.95
C PRO A 48 17.15 -26.04 10.08
N VAL A 49 18.08 -26.66 10.82
CA VAL A 49 18.67 -26.06 12.03
C VAL A 49 19.85 -25.16 11.71
N LEU A 50 20.66 -25.51 10.72
CA LEU A 50 21.88 -24.78 10.40
C LEU A 50 21.88 -24.23 8.99
N LEU A 51 21.67 -25.06 7.96
CA LEU A 51 21.94 -24.67 6.57
C LEU A 51 20.97 -23.61 6.07
N TYR A 52 19.66 -23.81 6.26
CA TYR A 52 18.67 -22.79 5.83
C TYR A 52 18.79 -21.48 6.60
N PRO A 53 18.90 -21.43 7.93
CA PRO A 53 19.07 -20.18 8.65
C PRO A 53 20.38 -19.48 8.29
N PHE A 54 21.50 -20.19 8.27
CA PHE A 54 22.81 -19.61 8.01
C PHE A 54 22.90 -19.03 6.60
N PHE A 55 22.68 -19.85 5.57
CA PHE A 55 22.76 -19.37 4.18
C PHE A 55 21.62 -18.42 3.83
N GLY A 56 20.43 -18.63 4.40
CA GLY A 56 19.30 -17.72 4.20
C GLY A 56 19.57 -16.32 4.71
N ILE A 57 20.11 -16.18 5.93
CA ILE A 57 20.46 -14.87 6.50
C ILE A 57 21.63 -14.24 5.74
N LEU A 58 22.68 -15.01 5.48
CA LEU A 58 23.86 -14.51 4.77
C LEU A 58 23.50 -13.99 3.38
N LEU A 59 22.79 -14.76 2.59
CA LEU A 59 22.45 -14.43 1.21
C LEU A 59 21.43 -13.28 1.13
N ILE A 60 20.37 -13.31 1.96
CA ILE A 60 19.41 -12.20 1.97
C ILE A 60 20.08 -10.90 2.41
N GLY A 61 20.98 -10.95 3.42
CA GLY A 61 21.74 -9.81 3.86
C GLY A 61 22.61 -9.23 2.75
N ALA A 62 23.38 -10.08 2.07
CA ALA A 62 24.23 -9.66 0.94
C ALA A 62 23.40 -9.07 -0.20
N ILE A 63 22.31 -9.72 -0.62
CA ILE A 63 21.42 -9.22 -1.68
C ILE A 63 20.84 -7.85 -1.30
N LEU A 64 20.37 -7.69 -0.06
CA LEU A 64 19.81 -6.40 0.37
C LEU A 64 20.85 -5.31 0.42
N ILE A 65 22.00 -5.55 1.02
CA ILE A 65 23.05 -4.52 1.19
C ILE A 65 23.61 -4.07 -0.16
N PHE A 66 23.94 -5.02 -1.04
CA PHE A 66 24.67 -4.71 -2.27
C PHE A 66 23.79 -4.48 -3.50
N ILE A 67 22.59 -5.07 -3.54
CA ILE A 67 21.74 -5.03 -4.75
C ILE A 67 20.47 -4.21 -4.53
N VAL A 68 19.76 -4.41 -3.42
CA VAL A 68 18.43 -3.81 -3.22
C VAL A 68 18.50 -2.42 -2.60
N ASN A 69 19.28 -2.25 -1.52
CA ASN A 69 19.30 -0.99 -0.79
C ASN A 69 19.77 0.20 -1.63
N PRO A 70 20.85 0.12 -2.45
CA PRO A 70 21.32 1.28 -3.18
C PRO A 70 20.26 1.88 -4.13
N PRO A 71 19.62 1.13 -5.02
CA PRO A 71 18.62 1.71 -5.93
C PRO A 71 17.35 2.15 -5.20
N VAL A 72 16.92 1.43 -4.16
CA VAL A 72 15.71 1.80 -3.41
C VAL A 72 15.95 3.03 -2.54
N ALA A 73 17.12 3.16 -1.91
CA ALA A 73 17.49 4.36 -1.17
C ALA A 73 17.59 5.59 -2.10
N ALA A 74 18.16 5.41 -3.29
CA ALA A 74 18.20 6.48 -4.30
C ALA A 74 16.79 6.90 -4.76
N LEU A 75 15.88 5.95 -4.94
CA LEU A 75 14.47 6.23 -5.25
C LEU A 75 13.80 7.03 -4.12
N ASN A 76 13.96 6.59 -2.87
CA ASN A 76 13.42 7.29 -1.70
C ASN A 76 13.98 8.72 -1.59
N GLY A 77 15.27 8.91 -1.80
CA GLY A 77 15.91 10.22 -1.85
C GLY A 77 15.35 11.10 -2.98
N GLY A 78 15.16 10.52 -4.16
CA GLY A 78 14.55 11.20 -5.31
C GLY A 78 13.13 11.68 -5.02
N ILE A 79 12.30 10.82 -4.41
CA ILE A 79 10.94 11.19 -3.97
C ILE A 79 11.00 12.34 -2.97
N THR A 80 11.85 12.25 -1.96
CA THR A 80 12.01 13.30 -0.94
C THR A 80 12.42 14.64 -1.56
N ASN A 81 13.39 14.63 -2.47
CA ASN A 81 13.85 15.85 -3.15
C ASN A 81 12.75 16.46 -4.02
N LEU A 82 12.00 15.63 -4.76
CA LEU A 82 10.85 16.06 -5.54
C LEU A 82 9.81 16.76 -4.66
N LEU A 83 9.42 16.12 -3.55
CA LEU A 83 8.41 16.64 -2.64
C LEU A 83 8.86 17.94 -1.96
N ASN A 84 10.12 18.03 -1.55
CA ASN A 84 10.67 19.23 -0.94
C ASN A 84 10.75 20.41 -1.93
N SER A 85 10.87 20.12 -3.23
CA SER A 85 10.85 21.15 -4.28
C SER A 85 9.44 21.62 -4.66
N MET A 86 8.39 20.90 -4.24
CA MET A 86 7.00 21.23 -4.58
C MET A 86 6.46 22.36 -3.69
N GLY A 87 5.90 23.40 -4.31
CA GLY A 87 5.12 24.41 -3.61
C GLY A 87 3.75 23.89 -3.17
N SER A 88 3.05 24.64 -2.32
CA SER A 88 1.73 24.26 -1.77
C SER A 88 0.70 23.86 -2.83
N THR A 89 0.60 24.62 -3.92
CA THR A 89 -0.33 24.33 -5.02
C THR A 89 -0.01 23.00 -5.71
N SER A 90 1.26 22.71 -5.92
CA SER A 90 1.69 21.44 -6.52
C SER A 90 1.42 20.25 -5.59
N LYS A 91 1.50 20.44 -4.27
CA LYS A 91 1.13 19.41 -3.28
C LYS A 91 -0.36 19.09 -3.33
N VAL A 92 -1.23 20.09 -3.44
CA VAL A 92 -2.68 19.89 -3.59
C VAL A 92 -2.97 19.11 -4.89
N LEU A 93 -2.31 19.47 -5.99
CA LEU A 93 -2.45 18.74 -7.26
C LEU A 93 -2.01 17.27 -7.12
N LEU A 94 -0.91 17.02 -6.42
CA LEU A 94 -0.46 15.66 -6.11
C LEU A 94 -1.53 14.90 -5.32
N GLY A 95 -2.14 15.54 -4.31
CA GLY A 95 -3.24 14.95 -3.52
C GLY A 95 -4.46 14.62 -4.37
N LEU A 96 -4.83 15.50 -5.32
CA LEU A 96 -5.91 15.25 -6.29
C LEU A 96 -5.61 13.99 -7.13
N VAL A 97 -4.40 13.89 -7.66
CA VAL A 97 -3.98 12.74 -8.51
C VAL A 97 -3.97 11.45 -7.70
N LEU A 98 -3.29 11.44 -6.56
CA LEU A 98 -3.17 10.24 -5.72
C LEU A 98 -4.52 9.78 -5.18
N GLY A 99 -5.34 10.71 -4.69
CA GLY A 99 -6.70 10.40 -4.24
C GLY A 99 -7.54 9.80 -5.37
N GLY A 100 -7.50 10.39 -6.57
CA GLY A 100 -8.19 9.86 -7.75
C GLY A 100 -7.71 8.47 -8.15
N MET A 101 -6.40 8.21 -8.14
CA MET A 101 -5.82 6.89 -8.44
C MET A 101 -6.36 5.79 -7.52
N MET A 102 -6.69 6.12 -6.27
CA MET A 102 -7.25 5.13 -5.33
C MET A 102 -8.60 4.59 -5.76
N ALA A 103 -9.36 5.35 -6.56
CA ALA A 103 -10.72 5.01 -6.97
C ALA A 103 -10.85 4.51 -8.43
N ILE A 104 -9.80 4.62 -9.25
CA ILE A 104 -9.85 4.19 -10.67
C ILE A 104 -10.17 2.72 -10.82
N ASP A 105 -9.48 1.88 -10.05
CA ASP A 105 -9.53 0.42 -10.12
C ASP A 105 -9.77 -0.27 -8.77
N MET A 106 -10.01 0.53 -7.71
CA MET A 106 -10.51 0.10 -6.39
C MET A 106 -9.78 -1.10 -5.78
N GLY A 107 -8.45 -1.13 -5.87
CA GLY A 107 -7.58 -2.22 -5.40
C GLY A 107 -6.69 -2.81 -6.48
N GLY A 108 -6.82 -2.37 -7.72
CA GLY A 108 -5.98 -2.77 -8.85
C GLY A 108 -4.64 -2.03 -8.93
N PRO A 109 -3.97 -2.06 -10.10
CA PRO A 109 -2.63 -1.50 -10.28
C PRO A 109 -2.48 -0.03 -9.95
N PHE A 110 -3.45 0.83 -10.33
CA PHE A 110 -3.40 2.27 -10.03
C PHE A 110 -3.53 2.55 -8.54
N ASN A 111 -4.50 1.89 -7.88
CA ASN A 111 -4.67 1.96 -6.44
C ASN A 111 -3.39 1.53 -5.72
N LYS A 112 -2.81 0.38 -6.09
CA LYS A 112 -1.60 -0.14 -5.47
C LYS A 112 -0.37 0.75 -5.73
N ALA A 113 -0.27 1.37 -6.90
CA ALA A 113 0.82 2.32 -7.19
C ALA A 113 0.75 3.54 -6.27
N ALA A 114 -0.44 4.15 -6.10
CA ALA A 114 -0.63 5.25 -5.16
C ALA A 114 -0.35 4.83 -3.71
N TYR A 115 -0.81 3.65 -3.31
CA TYR A 115 -0.56 3.10 -1.98
C TYR A 115 0.93 2.86 -1.70
N VAL A 116 1.66 2.25 -2.64
CA VAL A 116 3.11 2.03 -2.52
C VAL A 116 3.86 3.36 -2.45
N PHE A 117 3.46 4.35 -3.24
CA PHE A 117 4.04 5.70 -3.17
C PHE A 117 3.80 6.36 -1.82
N GLY A 118 2.56 6.29 -1.29
CA GLY A 118 2.22 6.82 0.03
C GLY A 118 3.00 6.14 1.17
N THR A 119 3.13 4.81 1.13
CA THR A 119 3.91 4.07 2.14
C THR A 119 5.41 4.33 2.06
N ALA A 120 5.96 4.53 0.85
CA ALA A 120 7.34 4.94 0.67
C ALA A 120 7.59 6.34 1.26
N SER A 121 6.63 7.25 1.09
CA SER A 121 6.70 8.61 1.62
C SER A 121 6.70 8.65 3.16
N LEU A 122 5.99 7.74 3.83
CA LEU A 122 6.08 7.59 5.29
C LEU A 122 7.51 7.28 5.74
N ALA A 123 8.23 6.44 5.02
CA ALA A 123 9.62 6.09 5.34
C ALA A 123 10.57 7.30 5.23
N THR A 124 10.20 8.32 4.47
CA THR A 124 10.97 9.57 4.30
C THR A 124 10.47 10.73 5.16
N GLY A 125 9.48 10.48 6.04
CA GLY A 125 8.90 11.48 6.93
C GLY A 125 7.84 12.39 6.27
N ASN A 126 7.44 12.12 5.02
CA ASN A 126 6.38 12.86 4.32
C ASN A 126 5.02 12.20 4.56
N ASN A 127 4.42 12.52 5.71
CA ASN A 127 3.22 11.86 6.22
C ASN A 127 1.91 12.35 5.57
N ASP A 128 1.94 13.51 4.92
CA ASP A 128 0.82 14.15 4.22
C ASP A 128 0.36 13.35 3.00
N ILE A 129 1.28 12.74 2.29
CA ILE A 129 1.00 11.93 1.09
C ILE A 129 0.18 10.70 1.45
N MET A 130 0.56 9.97 2.49
CA MET A 130 -0.18 8.79 2.91
C MET A 130 -1.59 9.14 3.42
N ALA A 131 -1.75 10.30 4.08
CA ALA A 131 -3.06 10.80 4.49
C ALA A 131 -3.98 11.05 3.27
N ALA A 132 -3.45 11.66 2.20
CA ALA A 132 -4.20 11.89 0.96
C ALA A 132 -4.59 10.58 0.26
N VAL A 133 -3.69 9.60 0.22
CA VAL A 133 -3.94 8.26 -0.31
C VAL A 133 -5.01 7.53 0.52
N MET A 134 -4.88 7.57 1.84
CA MET A 134 -5.81 6.90 2.75
C MET A 134 -7.23 7.44 2.62
N ILE A 135 -7.41 8.76 2.69
CA ILE A 135 -8.74 9.36 2.55
C ILE A 135 -9.32 9.11 1.16
N GLY A 136 -8.49 9.17 0.10
CA GLY A 136 -8.92 8.87 -1.26
C GLY A 136 -9.47 7.45 -1.41
N GLY A 137 -8.85 6.47 -0.76
CA GLY A 137 -9.32 5.07 -0.79
C GLY A 137 -10.52 4.78 0.13
N MET A 138 -10.78 5.63 1.11
CA MET A 138 -11.97 5.52 1.97
C MET A 138 -13.25 6.02 1.28
N VAL A 139 -13.12 6.97 0.35
CA VAL A 139 -14.28 7.62 -0.31
C VAL A 139 -15.16 6.65 -1.09
N PRO A 140 -14.68 5.75 -1.97
CA PRO A 140 -15.54 4.90 -2.77
C PRO A 140 -16.53 4.05 -1.94
N PRO A 141 -16.11 3.24 -0.96
CA PRO A 141 -17.04 2.46 -0.16
C PRO A 141 -17.98 3.34 0.69
N LEU A 142 -17.48 4.47 1.25
CA LEU A 142 -18.34 5.38 2.02
C LEU A 142 -19.40 6.06 1.13
N ALA A 143 -19.03 6.49 -0.07
CA ALA A 143 -19.97 7.07 -1.03
C ALA A 143 -21.07 6.07 -1.42
N ILE A 144 -20.69 4.83 -1.69
CA ILE A 144 -21.65 3.75 -1.97
C ILE A 144 -22.55 3.47 -0.76
N ALA A 145 -22.00 3.39 0.44
CA ALA A 145 -22.77 3.20 1.66
C ALA A 145 -23.84 4.29 1.84
N LEU A 146 -23.44 5.56 1.68
CA LEU A 146 -24.36 6.71 1.73
C LEU A 146 -25.39 6.65 0.60
N ALA A 147 -24.97 6.38 -0.63
CA ALA A 147 -25.86 6.30 -1.78
C ALA A 147 -26.95 5.21 -1.59
N THR A 148 -26.57 4.01 -1.15
CA THR A 148 -27.50 2.91 -0.89
C THR A 148 -28.45 3.19 0.28
N THR A 149 -28.03 4.01 1.24
CA THR A 149 -28.85 4.41 2.38
C THR A 149 -29.86 5.48 2.01
N PHE A 150 -29.44 6.55 1.30
CA PHE A 150 -30.30 7.68 1.00
C PHE A 150 -31.13 7.52 -0.28
N PHE A 151 -30.60 6.81 -1.28
CA PHE A 151 -31.26 6.64 -2.58
C PHE A 151 -31.77 5.22 -2.81
N LYS A 152 -32.49 4.68 -1.84
CA LYS A 152 -32.98 3.28 -1.79
C LYS A 152 -33.65 2.79 -3.09
N ASN A 153 -34.35 3.69 -3.79
CA ASN A 153 -35.06 3.37 -5.03
C ASN A 153 -34.16 3.13 -6.25
N LYS A 154 -32.87 3.44 -6.13
CA LYS A 154 -31.89 3.24 -7.20
C LYS A 154 -31.10 1.93 -7.07
N PHE A 155 -31.29 1.21 -5.97
CA PHE A 155 -30.55 0.01 -5.63
C PHE A 155 -31.49 -1.16 -5.32
N THR A 156 -31.09 -2.35 -5.73
CA THR A 156 -31.76 -3.59 -5.36
C THR A 156 -31.63 -3.88 -3.87
N SER A 157 -32.47 -4.76 -3.34
CA SER A 157 -32.40 -5.16 -1.92
C SER A 157 -31.05 -5.77 -1.55
N ARG A 158 -30.43 -6.52 -2.47
CA ARG A 158 -29.12 -7.13 -2.29
C ARG A 158 -28.00 -6.08 -2.25
N GLU A 159 -28.04 -5.10 -3.14
CA GLU A 159 -27.06 -3.99 -3.16
C GLU A 159 -27.18 -3.15 -1.89
N ARG A 160 -28.38 -2.86 -1.42
CA ARG A 160 -28.58 -2.12 -0.17
C ARG A 160 -27.99 -2.84 1.04
N GLN A 161 -28.11 -4.16 1.09
CA GLN A 161 -27.52 -4.97 2.15
C GLN A 161 -26.00 -4.96 2.09
N SER A 162 -25.42 -5.09 0.90
CA SER A 162 -23.97 -4.94 0.68
C SER A 162 -23.47 -3.52 0.99
N GLY A 163 -24.29 -2.49 0.73
CA GLY A 163 -24.00 -1.11 1.03
C GLY A 163 -23.77 -0.83 2.52
N ILE A 164 -24.48 -1.55 3.40
CA ILE A 164 -24.28 -1.41 4.86
C ILE A 164 -22.84 -1.84 5.25
N THR A 165 -22.34 -2.93 4.68
CA THR A 165 -20.98 -3.41 4.94
C THR A 165 -19.93 -2.37 4.51
N ASN A 166 -20.23 -1.58 3.48
CA ASN A 166 -19.33 -0.55 2.97
C ASN A 166 -19.09 0.62 3.95
N TYR A 167 -19.93 0.85 4.95
CA TYR A 167 -19.60 1.78 6.04
C TYR A 167 -18.36 1.29 6.79
N ILE A 168 -18.34 0.02 7.19
CA ILE A 168 -17.21 -0.56 7.92
C ILE A 168 -15.98 -0.62 7.02
N MET A 169 -16.12 -1.09 5.79
CA MET A 169 -15.02 -1.16 4.84
C MET A 169 -14.42 0.22 4.57
N GLY A 170 -15.26 1.24 4.37
CA GLY A 170 -14.81 2.59 4.12
C GLY A 170 -14.06 3.23 5.29
N ILE A 171 -14.57 3.12 6.52
CA ILE A 171 -13.85 3.64 7.69
C ILE A 171 -12.56 2.86 7.99
N SER A 172 -12.45 1.62 7.50
CA SER A 172 -11.24 0.77 7.65
C SER A 172 -10.23 0.94 6.52
N PHE A 173 -10.50 1.82 5.53
CA PHE A 173 -9.67 1.98 4.33
C PHE A 173 -9.62 0.71 3.46
N ILE A 174 -10.78 0.06 3.24
CA ILE A 174 -10.93 -1.11 2.36
C ILE A 174 -11.71 -0.67 1.13
N THR A 175 -11.01 -0.18 0.12
CA THR A 175 -11.59 0.39 -1.12
C THR A 175 -12.36 -0.65 -1.93
N GLU A 176 -11.98 -1.90 -1.84
CA GLU A 176 -12.52 -3.05 -2.56
C GLU A 176 -14.02 -3.26 -2.31
N GLY A 177 -14.58 -2.72 -1.24
CA GLY A 177 -16.03 -2.77 -0.98
C GLY A 177 -16.89 -2.13 -2.06
N ALA A 178 -16.34 -1.20 -2.83
CA ALA A 178 -17.04 -0.56 -3.94
C ALA A 178 -17.04 -1.38 -5.24
N ILE A 179 -16.18 -2.41 -5.37
CA ILE A 179 -16.00 -3.18 -6.62
C ILE A 179 -17.32 -3.77 -7.16
N PRO A 180 -18.20 -4.40 -6.36
CA PRO A 180 -19.44 -4.95 -6.89
C PRO A 180 -20.34 -3.91 -7.56
N PHE A 181 -20.35 -2.69 -7.04
CA PHE A 181 -21.13 -1.57 -7.58
C PHE A 181 -20.48 -0.99 -8.82
N ALA A 182 -19.15 -0.87 -8.83
CA ALA A 182 -18.38 -0.46 -10.00
C ALA A 182 -18.53 -1.46 -11.16
N ALA A 183 -18.60 -2.76 -10.87
CA ALA A 183 -18.83 -3.79 -11.87
C ALA A 183 -20.27 -3.77 -12.43
N ALA A 184 -21.26 -3.38 -11.62
CA ALA A 184 -22.65 -3.28 -12.05
C ALA A 184 -22.93 -2.04 -12.93
N ASP A 185 -22.32 -0.89 -12.63
CA ASP A 185 -22.45 0.36 -13.41
C ASP A 185 -21.11 1.13 -13.44
N PRO A 186 -20.14 0.67 -14.24
CA PRO A 186 -18.80 1.25 -14.25
C PRO A 186 -18.78 2.71 -14.72
N LEU A 187 -19.66 3.05 -15.66
CA LEU A 187 -19.64 4.40 -16.27
C LEU A 187 -20.16 5.50 -15.34
N ARG A 188 -20.93 5.15 -14.31
CA ARG A 188 -21.39 6.12 -13.31
C ARG A 188 -20.61 6.02 -12.01
N VAL A 189 -20.35 4.81 -11.55
CA VAL A 189 -19.71 4.59 -10.25
C VAL A 189 -18.24 5.01 -10.27
N ILE A 190 -17.47 4.56 -11.26
CA ILE A 190 -16.03 4.84 -11.30
C ILE A 190 -15.75 6.35 -11.39
N PRO A 191 -16.31 7.11 -12.36
CA PRO A 191 -16.04 8.55 -12.43
C PRO A 191 -16.48 9.32 -11.19
N SER A 192 -17.61 8.96 -10.61
CA SER A 192 -18.11 9.60 -9.38
C SER A 192 -17.16 9.37 -8.21
N CYS A 193 -16.69 8.14 -8.04
CA CYS A 193 -15.72 7.78 -7.01
C CYS A 193 -14.37 8.47 -7.25
N VAL A 194 -13.88 8.50 -8.49
CA VAL A 194 -12.61 9.16 -8.86
C VAL A 194 -12.66 10.65 -8.52
N ILE A 195 -13.74 11.35 -8.89
CA ILE A 195 -13.90 12.77 -8.59
C ILE A 195 -13.93 12.99 -7.07
N GLY A 196 -14.75 12.22 -6.34
CA GLY A 196 -14.86 12.33 -4.90
C GLY A 196 -13.53 12.04 -4.18
N SER A 197 -12.84 10.99 -4.58
CA SER A 197 -11.53 10.61 -4.03
C SER A 197 -10.44 11.63 -4.34
N ALA A 198 -10.42 12.16 -5.57
CA ALA A 198 -9.51 13.23 -5.97
C ALA A 198 -9.71 14.47 -5.10
N VAL A 199 -10.95 14.94 -4.99
CA VAL A 199 -11.27 16.12 -4.13
C VAL A 199 -10.86 15.86 -2.68
N ALA A 200 -11.15 14.69 -2.13
CA ALA A 200 -10.77 14.35 -0.75
C ALA A 200 -9.25 14.35 -0.55
N GLY A 201 -8.48 13.75 -1.47
CA GLY A 201 -7.02 13.76 -1.45
C GLY A 201 -6.43 15.16 -1.58
N GLY A 202 -6.99 15.98 -2.48
CA GLY A 202 -6.61 17.40 -2.63
C GLY A 202 -6.88 18.22 -1.39
N LEU A 203 -8.04 18.07 -0.75
CA LEU A 203 -8.39 18.72 0.51
C LEU A 203 -7.50 18.28 1.66
N SER A 204 -7.17 16.98 1.74
CA SER A 204 -6.23 16.45 2.74
C SER A 204 -4.88 17.16 2.67
N MET A 205 -4.33 17.32 1.47
CA MET A 205 -3.09 18.06 1.24
C MET A 205 -3.22 19.55 1.51
N PHE A 206 -4.36 20.15 1.13
CA PHE A 206 -4.63 21.57 1.36
C PHE A 206 -4.67 21.92 2.86
N PHE A 207 -5.30 21.06 3.67
CA PHE A 207 -5.38 21.24 5.13
C PHE A 207 -4.15 20.71 5.87
N GLY A 208 -3.17 20.12 5.19
CA GLY A 208 -1.97 19.58 5.80
C GLY A 208 -2.25 18.37 6.71
N CYS A 209 -3.27 17.57 6.39
CA CYS A 209 -3.55 16.34 7.13
C CYS A 209 -2.38 15.36 7.02
N GLN A 210 -2.08 14.67 8.12
CA GLN A 210 -0.98 13.71 8.22
C GLN A 210 -1.43 12.40 8.85
N THR A 211 -0.75 11.31 8.50
CA THR A 211 -0.90 10.02 9.18
C THR A 211 0.45 9.33 9.31
N LEU A 212 0.69 8.71 10.45
CA LEU A 212 1.90 7.91 10.70
C LEU A 212 1.73 6.43 10.33
N ALA A 213 0.48 6.02 10.08
CA ALA A 213 0.16 4.63 9.78
C ALA A 213 -0.05 4.41 8.27
N PRO A 214 0.44 3.28 7.73
CA PRO A 214 0.25 2.95 6.31
C PRO A 214 -1.17 2.47 5.98
N HIS A 215 -1.95 2.07 6.96
CA HIS A 215 -3.29 1.51 6.79
C HIS A 215 -4.11 1.66 8.07
N GLY A 216 -5.46 1.52 7.95
CA GLY A 216 -6.36 1.47 9.11
C GLY A 216 -7.49 2.50 9.06
N GLY A 217 -7.45 3.48 8.14
CA GLY A 217 -8.53 4.46 7.97
C GLY A 217 -8.78 5.28 9.22
N LEU A 218 -10.03 5.35 9.67
CA LEU A 218 -10.42 6.12 10.86
C LEU A 218 -9.79 5.58 12.16
N PHE A 219 -9.45 4.29 12.22
CA PHE A 219 -8.90 3.67 13.43
C PHE A 219 -7.48 4.14 13.77
N VAL A 220 -6.77 4.76 12.84
CA VAL A 220 -5.42 5.30 13.08
C VAL A 220 -5.40 6.80 13.38
N VAL A 221 -6.54 7.47 13.41
CA VAL A 221 -6.62 8.90 13.75
C VAL A 221 -6.11 9.22 15.18
N PRO A 222 -6.24 8.33 16.19
CA PRO A 222 -5.71 8.58 17.52
C PRO A 222 -4.20 8.38 17.64
N VAL A 223 -3.50 7.89 16.62
CA VAL A 223 -2.07 7.55 16.60
C VAL A 223 -1.27 8.61 15.86
#